data_088e5cbbe1434e92a35e322f162b90d7
#
_entry.id   088e5cbbe1434e92a35e322f162b90d7
#
_cell.length_a   1.000
_cell.length_b   1.000
_cell.length_c   1.000
_cell.angle_alpha   90.00
_cell.angle_beta   90.00
_cell.angle_gamma   90.00
#
_symmetry.space_group_name_H-M   'P 1'
#
loop_
_entity.id
_entity.type
_entity.pdbx_description
1 polymer ?
#
loop_
_entity_poly.entity_id
_entity_poly.type
_entity_poly.pdbx_seq_one_letter_code
_entity_poly.pdbx_strand_id
1 'polypeptide(L)'
;MEPIPRKSELPFLNEMAPRAQSPANRALLRSTPTDEMHDLLCVGFGPASLAIGIALHDAMDPALNRTSGSAFKPKVCFLERQKQFAWHSGMLVPGSRMQISFIKDLATLRDPRSSFTFLNYLHNKNRLIHFTNLGTFLPARMEFEDYMRWCAQHFENIVNYGEEVVEVVPGSKIDGVVDYFVVRSRNTETGEISSRRARKVVVALGGTAKMPPGFPQDTRIMHSSKYCTTLPNVLKNESAPYNIAVVGSGQSAAEIFHDLQRRYPNSRTTLILRDTALRPSDDSPFVNEIFNPEHVEKFFQLPQEERHARIAKEKATNYSVVRLELIEEIYNTMYLQRVKNPDEAQWQHRILPERKVARIEHHNPAHRMRIHVKSAKDDAADGKEVLEVDALMVATGYQRDAHEQLLEQVRSLRPAGQTAWAPGRDYRVALDGAKVSAHAGIWLQGCNEKTHGLSDSLLSILAVRGGEIVSSVFGEELSGQLVQDTRLRAML
;
A
#
# COMPACT_ATOMS: atom_id res chain seq x y z
N MET A 1 -25.70 -11.29 34.94
CA MET A 1 -25.28 -10.71 33.67
C MET A 1 -25.01 -9.23 33.94
N GLU A 2 -23.76 -8.89 34.23
CA GLU A 2 -23.38 -7.51 34.44
C GLU A 2 -23.29 -6.77 33.10
N PRO A 3 -23.64 -5.49 33.01
CA PRO A 3 -23.64 -4.74 31.78
C PRO A 3 -22.22 -4.46 31.35
N ILE A 4 -21.93 -4.73 30.05
CA ILE A 4 -20.68 -4.38 29.36
C ILE A 4 -20.45 -2.86 29.47
N PRO A 5 -19.25 -2.39 29.87
CA PRO A 5 -18.99 -0.97 30.06
C PRO A 5 -19.11 -0.19 28.75
N ARG A 6 -19.73 0.99 28.84
CA ARG A 6 -19.98 1.90 27.72
C ARG A 6 -18.69 2.44 27.14
N LYS A 7 -18.57 2.39 25.81
CA LYS A 7 -17.51 2.93 24.98
C LYS A 7 -17.51 4.46 25.06
N SER A 8 -16.65 5.07 25.85
CA SER A 8 -16.30 6.48 25.68
C SER A 8 -14.80 6.74 25.72
N GLU A 9 -13.99 5.69 25.58
CA GLU A 9 -12.54 5.84 25.59
C GLU A 9 -11.90 4.98 24.49
N LEU A 10 -11.84 5.53 23.28
CA LEU A 10 -10.83 5.17 22.30
C LEU A 10 -9.84 6.34 22.19
N PRO A 11 -8.84 6.46 23.07
CA PRO A 11 -7.79 7.48 22.97
C PRO A 11 -6.68 7.13 22.00
N PHE A 12 -6.94 6.27 20.99
CA PHE A 12 -5.87 5.67 20.18
C PHE A 12 -5.47 6.46 18.94
N LEU A 13 -6.10 7.57 18.62
CA LEU A 13 -5.74 8.32 17.41
C LEU A 13 -5.10 9.68 17.63
N ASN A 14 -5.06 10.22 18.86
CA ASN A 14 -4.54 11.57 19.08
C ASN A 14 -3.44 11.75 20.14
N GLU A 15 -3.08 10.72 20.90
CA GLU A 15 -2.01 10.86 21.91
C GLU A 15 -1.15 9.59 21.98
N MET A 16 -0.33 9.35 20.96
CA MET A 16 0.91 8.60 21.20
C MET A 16 2.03 9.64 21.38
N ALA A 17 2.19 10.13 22.61
CA ALA A 17 3.41 10.80 23.00
C ALA A 17 4.62 9.93 22.64
N PRO A 18 5.73 10.52 22.13
CA PRO A 18 6.92 9.75 21.81
C PRO A 18 7.44 9.12 23.10
N ARG A 19 7.25 7.80 23.26
CA ARG A 19 7.92 7.05 24.30
C ARG A 19 9.42 7.13 24.04
N ALA A 20 10.17 7.61 25.04
CA ALA A 20 11.60 7.71 25.00
C ALA A 20 12.21 6.40 24.46
N GLN A 21 12.93 6.52 23.35
CA GLN A 21 13.60 5.41 22.69
C GLN A 21 14.70 4.87 23.60
N SER A 22 14.75 3.56 23.79
CA SER A 22 15.93 2.91 24.29
C SER A 22 17.08 3.14 23.28
N PRO A 23 18.26 3.60 23.66
CA PRO A 23 19.35 3.95 22.76
C PRO A 23 19.96 2.77 21.96
N ALA A 24 19.48 1.56 22.17
CA ALA A 24 20.17 0.33 21.75
C ALA A 24 19.82 -0.19 20.35
N ASN A 25 18.84 0.37 19.61
CA ASN A 25 18.36 -0.23 18.37
C ASN A 25 18.22 0.79 17.21
N ARG A 26 19.28 1.50 16.86
CA ARG A 26 19.31 2.24 15.59
C ARG A 26 19.78 1.33 14.46
N ALA A 27 19.22 1.50 13.27
CA ALA A 27 19.74 0.86 12.06
C ALA A 27 21.23 1.20 11.87
N LEU A 28 21.96 0.28 11.27
CA LEU A 28 23.40 0.47 10.98
C LEU A 28 23.65 1.56 9.93
N LEU A 29 22.61 1.93 9.19
CA LEU A 29 22.63 3.02 8.21
C LEU A 29 22.75 4.38 8.88
N ARG A 30 23.57 5.27 8.31
CA ARG A 30 23.85 6.60 8.85
C ARG A 30 23.20 7.68 8.01
N SER A 31 22.81 8.77 8.66
CA SER A 31 22.35 9.98 7.98
C SER A 31 23.43 10.54 7.06
N THR A 32 23.01 11.00 5.90
CA THR A 32 23.85 11.68 4.90
C THR A 32 23.39 13.13 4.78
N PRO A 33 24.30 14.13 4.83
CA PRO A 33 23.97 15.52 4.58
C PRO A 33 23.28 15.73 3.23
N THR A 34 22.38 16.71 3.18
CA THR A 34 21.54 16.96 1.99
C THR A 34 22.34 17.39 0.75
N ASP A 35 23.46 18.08 0.95
CA ASP A 35 24.37 18.58 -0.08
C ASP A 35 25.35 17.52 -0.59
N GLU A 36 25.47 16.39 0.09
CA GLU A 36 26.32 15.29 -0.36
C GLU A 36 25.65 14.45 -1.46
N MET A 37 26.46 13.72 -2.21
CA MET A 37 26.00 12.73 -3.18
C MET A 37 25.52 11.49 -2.44
N HIS A 38 24.24 11.11 -2.63
CA HIS A 38 23.70 9.87 -2.13
C HIS A 38 24.02 8.71 -3.11
N ASP A 39 24.38 7.57 -2.56
CA ASP A 39 24.51 6.33 -3.35
C ASP A 39 23.13 5.82 -3.75
N LEU A 40 22.17 5.92 -2.83
CA LEU A 40 20.77 5.53 -3.04
C LEU A 40 19.81 6.56 -2.44
N LEU A 41 18.82 6.98 -3.22
CA LEU A 41 17.67 7.74 -2.74
C LEU A 41 16.37 7.00 -3.09
N CYS A 42 15.54 6.75 -2.08
CA CYS A 42 14.23 6.12 -2.25
C CYS A 42 13.11 7.16 -2.15
N VAL A 43 12.23 7.17 -3.14
CA VAL A 43 11.05 8.03 -3.22
C VAL A 43 9.85 7.29 -2.64
N GLY A 44 9.36 7.77 -1.50
CA GLY A 44 8.38 7.11 -0.64
C GLY A 44 9.02 6.21 0.41
N PHE A 45 8.49 6.25 1.64
CA PHE A 45 8.92 5.36 2.74
C PHE A 45 7.74 4.54 3.27
N GLY A 46 7.01 3.88 2.35
CA GLY A 46 6.05 2.84 2.68
C GLY A 46 6.72 1.48 2.90
N PRO A 47 5.92 0.40 3.06
CA PRO A 47 6.44 -0.94 3.33
C PRO A 47 7.48 -1.43 2.32
N ALA A 48 7.38 -1.02 1.06
CA ALA A 48 8.30 -1.41 0.00
C ALA A 48 9.72 -0.85 0.23
N SER A 49 9.85 0.45 0.52
CA SER A 49 11.14 1.06 0.85
C SER A 49 11.64 0.66 2.24
N LEU A 50 10.73 0.43 3.19
CA LEU A 50 11.10 -0.09 4.50
C LEU A 50 11.76 -1.46 4.38
N ALA A 51 11.27 -2.35 3.51
CA ALA A 51 11.89 -3.65 3.23
C ALA A 51 13.30 -3.51 2.63
N ILE A 52 13.55 -2.47 1.80
CA ILE A 52 14.90 -2.13 1.31
C ILE A 52 15.79 -1.69 2.48
N GLY A 53 15.30 -0.82 3.35
CA GLY A 53 16.04 -0.38 4.54
C GLY A 53 16.44 -1.54 5.44
N ILE A 54 15.52 -2.49 5.67
CA ILE A 54 15.77 -3.72 6.44
C ILE A 54 16.80 -4.61 5.73
N ALA A 55 16.67 -4.82 4.42
CA ALA A 55 17.61 -5.62 3.66
C ALA A 55 19.04 -5.04 3.66
N LEU A 56 19.17 -3.70 3.57
CA LEU A 56 20.44 -3.01 3.71
C LEU A 56 21.03 -3.14 5.11
N HIS A 57 20.21 -2.98 6.15
CA HIS A 57 20.62 -3.16 7.54
C HIS A 57 21.18 -4.57 7.74
N ASP A 58 20.41 -5.58 7.32
CA ASP A 58 20.77 -6.99 7.49
C ASP A 58 22.04 -7.36 6.70
N ALA A 59 22.26 -6.74 5.52
CA ALA A 59 23.48 -6.92 4.75
C ALA A 59 24.72 -6.33 5.45
N MET A 60 24.54 -5.34 6.32
CA MET A 60 25.60 -4.71 7.10
C MET A 60 25.77 -5.34 8.49
N ASP A 61 24.83 -6.17 8.94
CA ASP A 61 24.86 -6.77 10.28
C ASP A 61 25.89 -7.90 10.38
N PRO A 62 26.95 -7.74 11.18
CA PRO A 62 27.97 -8.78 11.38
C PRO A 62 27.40 -10.07 11.99
N ALA A 63 26.27 -10.00 12.72
CA ALA A 63 25.64 -11.18 13.30
C ALA A 63 24.98 -12.07 12.24
N LEU A 64 24.54 -11.49 11.12
CA LEU A 64 23.93 -12.20 9.99
C LEU A 64 24.98 -12.61 8.95
N ASN A 65 26.03 -11.80 8.78
CA ASN A 65 27.05 -11.98 7.76
C ASN A 65 28.40 -12.34 8.42
N ARG A 66 28.84 -13.59 8.27
CA ARG A 66 30.09 -14.09 8.85
C ARG A 66 31.38 -13.55 8.23
N THR A 67 31.30 -12.85 7.10
CA THR A 67 32.44 -12.22 6.45
C THR A 67 32.68 -10.86 7.10
N SER A 68 33.58 -10.86 8.06
CA SER A 68 33.97 -9.69 8.84
C SER A 68 34.42 -8.51 8.00
N GLY A 69 33.95 -7.33 8.37
CA GLY A 69 34.64 -6.08 8.07
C GLY A 69 34.38 -5.45 6.72
N SER A 70 33.19 -5.63 6.15
CA SER A 70 32.82 -4.82 4.99
C SER A 70 32.86 -3.33 5.34
N ALA A 71 33.75 -2.58 4.67
CA ALA A 71 33.80 -1.11 4.72
C ALA A 71 32.56 -0.49 4.04
N PHE A 72 31.57 -1.30 3.64
CA PHE A 72 30.34 -0.87 2.98
C PHE A 72 29.49 -0.02 3.92
N LYS A 73 29.43 1.27 3.62
CA LYS A 73 28.64 2.27 4.36
C LYS A 73 27.94 3.16 3.36
N PRO A 74 26.86 2.68 2.72
CA PRO A 74 26.18 3.42 1.67
C PRO A 74 25.52 4.68 2.24
N LYS A 75 25.60 5.76 1.46
CA LYS A 75 24.89 7.01 1.72
C LYS A 75 23.46 6.89 1.19
N VAL A 76 22.53 6.59 2.10
CA VAL A 76 21.13 6.30 1.76
C VAL A 76 20.21 7.37 2.34
N CYS A 77 19.20 7.75 1.57
CA CYS A 77 18.14 8.67 1.99
C CYS A 77 16.78 8.17 1.54
N PHE A 78 15.78 8.31 2.39
CA PHE A 78 14.37 8.07 2.07
C PHE A 78 13.62 9.39 2.19
N LEU A 79 12.79 9.72 1.18
CA LEU A 79 11.91 10.89 1.19
C LEU A 79 10.46 10.42 1.27
N GLU A 80 9.74 10.87 2.30
CA GLU A 80 8.33 10.50 2.52
C GLU A 80 7.47 11.75 2.70
N ARG A 81 6.36 11.85 1.94
CA ARG A 81 5.44 12.99 2.00
C ARG A 81 4.63 13.07 3.29
N GLN A 82 4.39 11.94 3.94
CA GLN A 82 3.67 11.91 5.22
C GLN A 82 4.59 12.42 6.35
N LYS A 83 4.00 12.94 7.42
CA LYS A 83 4.73 13.46 8.59
C LYS A 83 5.38 12.36 9.44
N GLN A 84 4.98 11.13 9.27
CA GLN A 84 5.48 9.94 9.95
C GLN A 84 5.15 8.70 9.12
N PHE A 85 5.78 7.58 9.46
CA PHE A 85 5.40 6.31 8.83
C PHE A 85 3.92 6.00 9.09
N ALA A 86 3.17 5.70 8.04
CA ALA A 86 1.80 5.23 8.13
C ALA A 86 1.46 4.35 6.92
N TRP A 87 0.82 3.22 7.19
CA TRP A 87 0.37 2.30 6.15
C TRP A 87 -1.15 2.16 6.18
N HIS A 88 -1.79 2.60 5.09
CA HIS A 88 -3.26 2.52 4.92
C HIS A 88 -4.07 2.99 6.13
N SER A 89 -3.63 4.07 6.81
CA SER A 89 -4.25 4.59 8.04
C SER A 89 -5.76 4.80 7.94
N GLY A 90 -6.25 5.18 6.77
CA GLY A 90 -7.68 5.33 6.51
C GLY A 90 -8.45 4.00 6.38
N MET A 91 -7.77 2.87 6.33
CA MET A 91 -8.37 1.52 6.25
C MET A 91 -7.99 0.61 7.42
N LEU A 92 -7.56 1.18 8.54
CA LEU A 92 -7.39 0.45 9.80
C LEU A 92 -8.76 0.26 10.49
N VAL A 93 -9.67 -0.33 9.76
CA VAL A 93 -11.05 -0.58 10.20
C VAL A 93 -11.02 -1.52 11.42
N PRO A 94 -11.73 -1.21 12.51
CA PRO A 94 -11.77 -2.06 13.70
C PRO A 94 -12.18 -3.50 13.36
N GLY A 95 -11.39 -4.47 13.84
CA GLY A 95 -11.62 -5.90 13.57
C GLY A 95 -11.09 -6.40 12.23
N SER A 96 -10.60 -5.52 11.34
CA SER A 96 -9.98 -5.96 10.09
C SER A 96 -8.72 -6.78 10.32
N ARG A 97 -8.54 -7.83 9.52
CA ARG A 97 -7.39 -8.73 9.56
C ARG A 97 -6.55 -8.64 8.31
N MET A 98 -5.29 -9.04 8.42
CA MET A 98 -4.44 -9.27 7.26
C MET A 98 -4.98 -10.43 6.41
N GLN A 99 -4.74 -10.37 5.10
CA GLN A 99 -5.07 -11.45 4.16
C GLN A 99 -3.84 -12.30 3.82
N ILE A 100 -2.73 -12.06 4.50
CA ILE A 100 -1.49 -12.81 4.37
C ILE A 100 -1.01 -13.27 5.74
N SER A 101 -0.30 -14.40 5.76
CA SER A 101 0.37 -14.89 6.97
C SER A 101 1.37 -13.86 7.51
N PHE A 102 1.48 -13.77 8.84
CA PHE A 102 2.49 -12.93 9.48
C PHE A 102 3.93 -13.34 9.12
N ILE A 103 4.16 -14.56 8.65
CA ILE A 103 5.47 -15.03 8.15
C ILE A 103 5.85 -14.29 6.84
N LYS A 104 4.87 -13.78 6.08
CA LYS A 104 5.10 -12.92 4.91
C LYS A 104 5.31 -11.45 5.36
N ASP A 105 6.13 -11.26 6.39
CA ASP A 105 6.57 -9.98 6.93
C ASP A 105 7.67 -9.33 6.06
N LEU A 106 8.33 -8.29 6.57
CA LEU A 106 9.34 -7.54 5.80
C LEU A 106 10.74 -8.20 5.78
N ALA A 107 10.92 -9.32 6.47
CA ALA A 107 12.24 -9.93 6.67
C ALA A 107 12.24 -11.46 6.51
N THR A 108 11.30 -12.18 7.12
CA THR A 108 11.36 -13.64 7.37
C THR A 108 11.60 -14.45 6.09
N LEU A 109 10.92 -14.16 4.98
CA LEU A 109 11.09 -14.92 3.73
C LEU A 109 12.45 -14.69 3.06
N ARG A 110 13.17 -13.61 3.41
CA ARG A 110 14.54 -13.36 2.95
C ARG A 110 15.56 -13.96 3.91
N ASP A 111 15.45 -13.65 5.19
CA ASP A 111 16.29 -14.22 6.26
C ASP A 111 15.51 -14.26 7.59
N PRO A 112 15.13 -15.44 8.07
CA PRO A 112 14.36 -15.57 9.32
C PRO A 112 15.16 -15.18 10.57
N ARG A 113 16.48 -15.00 10.46
CA ARG A 113 17.36 -14.55 11.57
C ARG A 113 17.34 -13.02 11.75
N SER A 114 16.77 -12.28 10.78
CA SER A 114 16.69 -10.84 10.85
C SER A 114 16.02 -10.36 12.14
N SER A 115 16.55 -9.29 12.72
CA SER A 115 15.97 -8.65 13.91
C SER A 115 14.59 -8.03 13.63
N PHE A 116 14.22 -7.85 12.36
CA PHE A 116 12.99 -7.20 11.92
C PHE A 116 11.85 -8.16 11.58
N THR A 117 11.92 -9.43 12.03
CA THR A 117 10.80 -10.36 11.86
C THR A 117 9.60 -9.98 12.74
N PHE A 118 8.39 -10.34 12.31
CA PHE A 118 7.17 -10.13 13.10
C PHE A 118 7.23 -10.86 14.46
N LEU A 119 7.88 -12.01 14.53
CA LEU A 119 8.09 -12.73 15.79
C LEU A 119 8.97 -11.94 16.75
N ASN A 120 10.08 -11.34 16.27
CA ASN A 120 10.94 -10.51 17.09
C ASN A 120 10.20 -9.25 17.58
N TYR A 121 9.37 -8.63 16.74
CA TYR A 121 8.50 -7.54 17.15
C TYR A 121 7.57 -7.95 18.29
N LEU A 122 6.87 -9.08 18.16
CA LEU A 122 6.00 -9.59 19.23
C LEU A 122 6.78 -9.87 20.53
N HIS A 123 7.97 -10.45 20.41
CA HIS A 123 8.85 -10.68 21.55
C HIS A 123 9.24 -9.35 22.23
N ASN A 124 9.71 -8.36 21.47
CA ASN A 124 10.07 -7.04 21.98
C ASN A 124 8.90 -6.30 22.65
N LYS A 125 7.67 -6.55 22.19
CA LYS A 125 6.44 -5.98 22.77
C LYS A 125 5.86 -6.82 23.92
N ASN A 126 6.52 -7.90 24.33
CA ASN A 126 6.02 -8.87 25.32
C ASN A 126 4.63 -9.45 24.97
N ARG A 127 4.33 -9.60 23.68
CA ARG A 127 3.04 -10.10 23.18
C ARG A 127 3.12 -11.49 22.54
N LEU A 128 4.31 -12.08 22.39
CA LEU A 128 4.51 -13.33 21.66
C LEU A 128 3.63 -14.48 22.19
N ILE A 129 3.61 -14.70 23.51
CA ILE A 129 2.81 -15.77 24.15
C ILE A 129 1.32 -15.49 23.93
N HIS A 130 0.88 -14.24 24.11
CA HIS A 130 -0.53 -13.87 23.93
C HIS A 130 -0.98 -14.03 22.47
N PHE A 131 -0.13 -13.67 21.51
CA PHE A 131 -0.39 -13.86 20.09
C PHE A 131 -0.51 -15.34 19.72
N THR A 132 0.37 -16.19 20.29
CA THR A 132 0.33 -17.64 20.07
C THR A 132 -1.02 -18.24 20.50
N ASN A 133 -1.62 -17.74 21.58
CA ASN A 133 -2.92 -18.21 22.05
C ASN A 133 -4.09 -17.84 21.13
N LEU A 134 -3.91 -16.91 20.17
CA LEU A 134 -4.93 -16.63 19.15
C LEU A 134 -5.09 -17.76 18.13
N GLY A 135 -4.08 -18.63 17.99
CA GLY A 135 -4.12 -19.77 17.06
C GLY A 135 -4.28 -19.36 15.57
N THR A 136 -3.77 -18.20 15.18
CA THR A 136 -3.96 -17.67 13.82
C THR A 136 -2.65 -17.26 13.16
N PHE A 137 -2.58 -17.43 11.84
CA PHE A 137 -1.52 -16.85 11.01
C PHE A 137 -1.85 -15.45 10.48
N LEU A 138 -3.08 -14.98 10.69
CA LEU A 138 -3.59 -13.73 10.13
C LEU A 138 -3.76 -12.69 11.27
N PRO A 139 -2.76 -11.83 11.52
CA PRO A 139 -2.84 -10.82 12.57
C PRO A 139 -3.90 -9.77 12.26
N ALA A 140 -4.32 -9.02 13.28
CA ALA A 140 -5.11 -7.82 13.08
C ALA A 140 -4.31 -6.82 12.20
N ARG A 141 -5.02 -6.12 11.30
CA ARG A 141 -4.35 -5.12 10.41
C ARG A 141 -3.66 -4.02 11.22
N MET A 142 -4.27 -3.57 12.31
CA MET A 142 -3.68 -2.59 13.21
C MET A 142 -2.39 -3.10 13.89
N GLU A 143 -2.28 -4.39 14.20
CA GLU A 143 -1.07 -4.97 14.78
C GLU A 143 0.04 -5.10 13.75
N PHE A 144 -0.30 -5.45 12.51
CA PHE A 144 0.68 -5.51 11.43
C PHE A 144 1.19 -4.09 11.05
N GLU A 145 0.34 -3.08 11.13
CA GLU A 145 0.74 -1.68 10.95
C GLU A 145 1.66 -1.21 12.10
N ASP A 146 1.36 -1.57 13.37
CA ASP A 146 2.22 -1.30 14.53
C ASP A 146 3.60 -1.99 14.39
N TYR A 147 3.61 -3.21 13.84
CA TYR A 147 4.86 -3.89 13.48
C TYR A 147 5.68 -3.10 12.46
N MET A 148 5.07 -2.67 11.37
CA MET A 148 5.77 -1.89 10.35
C MET A 148 6.26 -0.55 10.88
N ARG A 149 5.49 0.11 11.73
CA ARG A 149 5.89 1.34 12.41
C ARG A 149 7.05 1.10 13.37
N TRP A 150 7.03 0.00 14.11
CA TRP A 150 8.15 -0.41 14.94
C TRP A 150 9.43 -0.62 14.11
N CYS A 151 9.35 -1.29 12.97
CA CYS A 151 10.48 -1.40 12.04
C CYS A 151 10.95 -0.01 11.56
N ALA A 152 10.03 0.85 11.15
CA ALA A 152 10.35 2.18 10.59
C ALA A 152 11.09 3.07 11.60
N GLN A 153 10.77 2.98 12.89
CA GLN A 153 11.44 3.74 13.96
C GLN A 153 12.96 3.53 14.02
N HIS A 154 13.45 2.38 13.55
CA HIS A 154 14.89 2.12 13.52
C HIS A 154 15.62 2.91 12.43
N PHE A 155 14.89 3.45 11.45
CA PHE A 155 15.42 4.16 10.28
C PHE A 155 15.15 5.67 10.29
N GLU A 156 14.60 6.23 11.37
CA GLU A 156 14.22 7.65 11.46
C GLU A 156 15.37 8.61 11.11
N ASN A 157 16.61 8.22 11.37
CA ASN A 157 17.79 9.03 11.10
C ASN A 157 18.13 9.17 9.60
N ILE A 158 17.55 8.35 8.73
CA ILE A 158 17.78 8.36 7.26
C ILE A 158 16.50 8.63 6.47
N VAL A 159 15.39 8.88 7.16
CA VAL A 159 14.10 9.22 6.54
C VAL A 159 13.81 10.71 6.74
N ASN A 160 13.49 11.41 5.65
CA ASN A 160 13.00 12.77 5.70
C ASN A 160 11.48 12.74 5.46
N TYR A 161 10.74 12.88 6.54
CA TYR A 161 9.27 12.97 6.51
C TYR A 161 8.83 14.39 6.13
N GLY A 162 7.60 14.51 5.61
CA GLY A 162 7.07 15.78 5.13
C GLY A 162 7.67 16.26 3.81
N GLU A 163 8.40 15.41 3.09
CA GLU A 163 9.08 15.69 1.83
C GLU A 163 8.41 14.96 0.66
N GLU A 164 7.56 15.68 -0.07
CA GLU A 164 6.91 15.16 -1.29
C GLU A 164 7.85 15.32 -2.49
N VAL A 165 8.35 14.22 -3.04
CA VAL A 165 9.14 14.29 -4.28
C VAL A 165 8.23 14.69 -5.43
N VAL A 166 8.61 15.76 -6.13
CA VAL A 166 7.83 16.35 -7.22
C VAL A 166 8.40 16.04 -8.60
N GLU A 167 9.71 15.85 -8.71
CA GLU A 167 10.36 15.48 -9.97
C GLU A 167 11.73 14.84 -9.76
N VAL A 168 12.15 14.08 -10.76
CA VAL A 168 13.51 13.55 -10.91
C VAL A 168 14.06 14.07 -12.24
N VAL A 169 15.19 14.75 -12.18
CA VAL A 169 15.82 15.33 -13.39
C VAL A 169 17.24 14.78 -13.58
N PRO A 170 17.77 14.75 -14.82
CA PRO A 170 19.16 14.40 -15.05
C PRO A 170 20.09 15.36 -14.31
N GLY A 171 21.15 14.85 -13.70
CA GLY A 171 22.25 15.67 -13.20
C GLY A 171 23.11 16.26 -14.29
N SER A 172 24.14 17.01 -13.90
CA SER A 172 25.13 17.54 -14.86
C SER A 172 25.84 16.39 -15.58
N LYS A 173 26.06 16.56 -16.86
CA LYS A 173 26.77 15.58 -17.67
C LYS A 173 28.29 15.65 -17.40
N ILE A 174 28.88 14.49 -17.19
CA ILE A 174 30.33 14.30 -17.16
C ILE A 174 30.68 13.57 -18.46
N ASP A 175 31.55 14.14 -19.27
CA ASP A 175 31.91 13.61 -20.62
C ASP A 175 30.70 13.32 -21.52
N GLY A 176 29.64 14.15 -21.40
CA GLY A 176 28.42 14.01 -22.18
C GLY A 176 27.39 13.03 -21.61
N VAL A 177 27.70 12.31 -20.51
CA VAL A 177 26.90 11.24 -19.90
C VAL A 177 26.35 11.67 -18.53
N VAL A 178 25.12 11.32 -18.23
CA VAL A 178 24.50 11.57 -16.93
C VAL A 178 25.02 10.53 -15.92
N ASP A 179 25.67 10.99 -14.84
CA ASP A 179 26.25 10.12 -13.80
C ASP A 179 25.43 10.10 -12.49
N TYR A 180 24.44 10.98 -12.37
CA TYR A 180 23.54 11.06 -11.21
C TYR A 180 22.23 11.73 -11.58
N PHE A 181 21.26 11.64 -10.71
CA PHE A 181 19.98 12.33 -10.81
C PHE A 181 19.86 13.39 -9.72
N VAL A 182 19.12 14.46 -10.02
CA VAL A 182 18.68 15.43 -9.02
C VAL A 182 17.22 15.14 -8.69
N VAL A 183 16.96 14.83 -7.45
CA VAL A 183 15.62 14.58 -6.91
C VAL A 183 15.15 15.84 -6.19
N ARG A 184 14.05 16.44 -6.67
CA ARG A 184 13.45 17.61 -6.08
C ARG A 184 12.26 17.24 -5.23
N SER A 185 12.24 17.71 -3.99
CA SER A 185 11.13 17.51 -3.07
C SER A 185 10.57 18.84 -2.57
N ARG A 186 9.29 18.83 -2.26
CA ARG A 186 8.57 19.94 -1.66
C ARG A 186 8.24 19.58 -0.23
N ASN A 187 8.61 20.44 0.72
CA ASN A 187 8.15 20.30 2.09
C ASN A 187 6.63 20.52 2.14
N THR A 188 5.91 19.56 2.72
CA THR A 188 4.43 19.55 2.71
C THR A 188 3.80 20.59 3.64
N GLU A 189 4.58 21.17 4.56
CA GLU A 189 4.11 22.22 5.49
C GLU A 189 4.47 23.61 4.99
N THR A 190 5.74 23.82 4.60
CA THR A 190 6.25 25.13 4.21
C THR A 190 6.10 25.41 2.73
N GLY A 191 5.96 24.38 1.89
CA GLY A 191 5.98 24.49 0.44
C GLY A 191 7.37 24.68 -0.16
N GLU A 192 8.42 24.74 0.65
CA GLU A 192 9.80 24.95 0.22
C GLU A 192 10.29 23.78 -0.65
N ILE A 193 11.01 24.09 -1.74
CA ILE A 193 11.60 23.08 -2.62
C ILE A 193 13.07 22.88 -2.24
N SER A 194 13.43 21.64 -2.01
CA SER A 194 14.80 21.19 -1.79
C SER A 194 15.25 20.23 -2.88
N SER A 195 16.56 20.11 -3.07
CA SER A 195 17.15 19.23 -4.09
C SER A 195 18.23 18.35 -3.48
N ARG A 196 18.23 17.07 -3.83
CA ARG A 196 19.26 16.11 -3.44
C ARG A 196 19.81 15.41 -4.68
N ARG A 197 21.09 15.07 -4.63
CA ARG A 197 21.78 14.36 -5.70
C ARG A 197 21.93 12.89 -5.35
N ALA A 198 21.57 11.99 -6.27
CA ALA A 198 21.71 10.56 -6.08
C ALA A 198 22.14 9.84 -7.35
N ARG A 199 23.05 8.89 -7.24
CA ARG A 199 23.42 8.02 -8.36
C ARG A 199 22.31 7.05 -8.70
N LYS A 200 21.67 6.48 -7.69
CA LYS A 200 20.66 5.44 -7.84
C LYS A 200 19.37 5.91 -7.16
N VAL A 201 18.24 5.80 -7.87
CA VAL A 201 16.94 6.25 -7.39
C VAL A 201 15.94 5.08 -7.44
N VAL A 202 15.33 4.75 -6.31
CA VAL A 202 14.21 3.79 -6.25
C VAL A 202 12.90 4.56 -6.11
N VAL A 203 11.96 4.31 -7.01
CA VAL A 203 10.63 4.91 -7.00
C VAL A 203 9.62 3.93 -6.41
N ALA A 204 9.07 4.27 -5.25
CA ALA A 204 8.15 3.44 -4.46
C ALA A 204 6.92 4.23 -3.98
N LEU A 205 6.24 4.92 -4.90
CA LEU A 205 5.14 5.85 -4.60
C LEU A 205 3.86 5.18 -4.08
N GLY A 206 3.72 3.86 -4.23
CA GLY A 206 2.48 3.16 -3.95
C GLY A 206 1.38 3.48 -4.96
N GLY A 207 0.11 3.39 -4.53
CA GLY A 207 -1.06 3.68 -5.37
C GLY A 207 -1.69 5.03 -5.04
N THR A 208 -2.14 5.74 -6.09
CA THR A 208 -2.96 6.93 -5.98
C THR A 208 -4.43 6.53 -5.93
N ALA A 209 -5.22 7.13 -5.05
CA ALA A 209 -6.65 6.86 -4.91
C ALA A 209 -7.38 7.11 -6.24
N LYS A 210 -8.11 6.10 -6.72
CA LYS A 210 -8.86 6.19 -7.98
C LYS A 210 -10.25 6.72 -7.73
N MET A 211 -10.47 8.01 -7.96
CA MET A 211 -11.81 8.60 -7.92
C MET A 211 -12.46 8.51 -9.31
N PRO A 212 -13.74 8.14 -9.41
CA PRO A 212 -14.44 8.18 -10.68
C PRO A 212 -14.49 9.60 -11.27
N PRO A 213 -14.35 9.76 -12.59
CA PRO A 213 -14.46 11.07 -13.22
C PRO A 213 -15.85 11.68 -12.99
N GLY A 214 -15.90 13.01 -12.84
CA GLY A 214 -17.15 13.76 -12.63
C GLY A 214 -17.67 13.77 -11.19
N PHE A 215 -16.99 13.12 -10.23
CA PHE A 215 -17.35 13.26 -8.82
C PHE A 215 -16.89 14.63 -8.30
N PRO A 216 -17.77 15.41 -7.63
CA PRO A 216 -17.40 16.72 -7.12
C PRO A 216 -16.38 16.64 -5.97
N GLN A 217 -15.63 17.72 -5.79
CA GLN A 217 -14.73 17.91 -4.65
C GLN A 217 -15.58 18.30 -3.43
N ASP A 218 -15.87 17.35 -2.57
CA ASP A 218 -16.60 17.54 -1.31
C ASP A 218 -16.00 16.64 -0.24
N THR A 219 -15.85 17.14 0.97
CA THR A 219 -15.32 16.37 2.12
C THR A 219 -16.19 15.17 2.49
N ARG A 220 -17.48 15.21 2.15
CA ARG A 220 -18.44 14.13 2.34
C ARG A 220 -18.33 13.01 1.27
N ILE A 221 -17.60 13.28 0.18
CA ILE A 221 -17.28 12.30 -0.88
C ILE A 221 -15.81 11.91 -0.71
N MET A 222 -15.55 10.76 -0.13
CA MET A 222 -14.19 10.38 0.20
C MET A 222 -13.82 8.99 -0.32
N HIS A 223 -12.58 8.88 -0.80
CA HIS A 223 -12.02 7.57 -1.13
C HIS A 223 -11.84 6.71 0.14
N SER A 224 -11.95 5.40 0.00
CA SER A 224 -11.76 4.45 1.10
C SER A 224 -10.47 4.68 1.91
N SER A 225 -9.40 5.14 1.26
CA SER A 225 -8.13 5.47 1.94
C SER A 225 -8.21 6.57 3.00
N LYS A 226 -9.34 7.27 3.09
CA LYS A 226 -9.60 8.33 4.07
C LYS A 226 -10.71 7.97 5.08
N TYR A 227 -11.28 6.77 4.97
CA TYR A 227 -12.45 6.36 5.76
C TYR A 227 -12.25 6.58 7.27
N CYS A 228 -11.29 5.90 7.89
CA CYS A 228 -11.08 5.97 9.35
C CYS A 228 -10.59 7.35 9.82
N THR A 229 -9.89 8.11 8.96
CA THR A 229 -9.27 9.39 9.34
C THR A 229 -10.15 10.60 9.09
N THR A 230 -11.08 10.55 8.13
CA THR A 230 -11.88 11.70 7.70
C THR A 230 -13.34 11.58 8.10
N LEU A 231 -13.94 10.39 8.00
CA LEU A 231 -15.37 10.20 8.25
C LEU A 231 -15.82 10.67 9.64
N PRO A 232 -15.08 10.41 10.76
CA PRO A 232 -15.48 10.87 12.08
C PRO A 232 -15.57 12.40 12.22
N ASN A 233 -14.80 13.13 11.40
CA ASN A 233 -14.85 14.60 11.37
C ASN A 233 -16.04 15.13 10.57
N VAL A 234 -16.54 14.34 9.61
CA VAL A 234 -17.71 14.66 8.77
C VAL A 234 -19.00 14.26 9.47
N LEU A 235 -19.09 13.04 9.98
CA LEU A 235 -20.23 12.49 10.70
C LEU A 235 -19.92 12.39 12.20
N LYS A 236 -20.01 13.52 12.89
CA LYS A 236 -19.53 13.67 14.28
C LYS A 236 -20.39 12.95 15.33
N ASN A 237 -21.67 12.74 15.06
CA ASN A 237 -22.59 12.11 16.00
C ASN A 237 -22.88 10.68 15.58
N GLU A 238 -22.24 9.69 16.21
CA GLU A 238 -22.42 8.27 15.89
C GLU A 238 -23.86 7.77 16.09
N SER A 239 -24.67 8.47 16.89
CA SER A 239 -26.08 8.10 17.14
C SER A 239 -27.06 8.79 16.17
N ALA A 240 -26.62 9.67 15.29
CA ALA A 240 -27.50 10.34 14.34
C ALA A 240 -27.95 9.40 13.22
N PRO A 241 -29.18 9.59 12.68
CA PRO A 241 -29.75 8.75 11.63
C PRO A 241 -29.28 9.21 10.23
N TYR A 242 -27.99 9.01 9.95
CA TYR A 242 -27.42 9.35 8.64
C TYR A 242 -27.87 8.38 7.55
N ASN A 243 -27.83 8.85 6.31
CA ASN A 243 -27.88 8.03 5.11
C ASN A 243 -26.47 7.98 4.51
N ILE A 244 -25.86 6.82 4.42
CA ILE A 244 -24.47 6.66 3.99
C ILE A 244 -24.42 5.68 2.81
N ALA A 245 -23.78 6.08 1.71
CA ALA A 245 -23.57 5.20 0.58
C ALA A 245 -22.09 4.77 0.47
N VAL A 246 -21.88 3.53 0.02
CA VAL A 246 -20.57 2.96 -0.28
C VAL A 246 -20.57 2.46 -1.72
N VAL A 247 -19.57 2.82 -2.52
CA VAL A 247 -19.41 2.38 -3.91
C VAL A 247 -18.21 1.45 -4.02
N GLY A 248 -18.43 0.23 -4.48
CA GLY A 248 -17.39 -0.77 -4.73
C GLY A 248 -17.85 -2.19 -4.41
N SER A 249 -17.10 -3.20 -4.91
CA SER A 249 -17.40 -4.62 -4.72
C SER A 249 -16.24 -5.41 -4.09
N GLY A 250 -15.14 -4.75 -3.74
CA GLY A 250 -13.97 -5.39 -3.14
C GLY A 250 -13.93 -5.29 -1.62
N GLN A 251 -12.87 -5.84 -1.02
CA GLN A 251 -12.64 -5.91 0.42
C GLN A 251 -12.89 -4.59 1.15
N SER A 252 -12.33 -3.48 0.63
CA SER A 252 -12.49 -2.17 1.28
C SER A 252 -13.95 -1.70 1.32
N ALA A 253 -14.73 -1.96 0.27
CA ALA A 253 -16.15 -1.62 0.26
C ALA A 253 -16.94 -2.44 1.29
N ALA A 254 -16.69 -3.74 1.34
CA ALA A 254 -17.34 -4.65 2.28
C ALA A 254 -16.99 -4.32 3.75
N GLU A 255 -15.70 -4.08 4.04
CA GLU A 255 -15.25 -3.68 5.39
C GLU A 255 -15.90 -2.36 5.85
N ILE A 256 -15.94 -1.35 4.96
CA ILE A 256 -16.58 -0.07 5.27
C ILE A 256 -18.08 -0.26 5.49
N PHE A 257 -18.76 -0.99 4.59
CA PHE A 257 -20.19 -1.24 4.70
C PHE A 257 -20.54 -1.97 6.01
N HIS A 258 -19.74 -2.94 6.41
CA HIS A 258 -19.92 -3.67 7.66
C HIS A 258 -19.60 -2.80 8.89
N ASP A 259 -18.51 -2.04 8.89
CA ASP A 259 -18.13 -1.15 10.00
C ASP A 259 -19.16 -0.04 10.22
N LEU A 260 -19.71 0.54 9.15
CA LEU A 260 -20.74 1.58 9.23
C LEU A 260 -21.98 1.13 10.01
N GLN A 261 -22.39 -0.14 9.85
CA GLN A 261 -23.54 -0.71 10.56
C GLN A 261 -23.33 -0.77 12.10
N ARG A 262 -22.07 -0.91 12.51
CA ARG A 262 -21.68 -0.98 13.92
C ARG A 262 -21.34 0.40 14.50
N ARG A 263 -20.67 1.25 13.70
CA ARG A 263 -20.20 2.57 14.12
C ARG A 263 -21.34 3.59 14.17
N TYR A 264 -22.28 3.52 13.23
CA TYR A 264 -23.45 4.41 13.12
C TYR A 264 -24.74 3.61 13.18
N PRO A 265 -25.12 3.04 14.34
CA PRO A 265 -26.18 2.03 14.45
C PRO A 265 -27.57 2.53 14.07
N ASN A 266 -27.81 3.84 14.08
CA ASN A 266 -29.09 4.44 13.67
C ASN A 266 -29.12 4.88 12.20
N SER A 267 -28.01 4.68 11.48
CA SER A 267 -27.88 5.13 10.09
C SER A 267 -28.42 4.10 9.11
N ARG A 268 -28.91 4.59 7.98
CA ARG A 268 -29.18 3.76 6.80
C ARG A 268 -27.93 3.67 5.93
N THR A 269 -27.54 2.47 5.54
CA THR A 269 -26.36 2.25 4.69
C THR A 269 -26.74 1.57 3.38
N THR A 270 -26.16 2.03 2.28
CA THR A 270 -26.40 1.45 0.95
C THR A 270 -25.06 1.11 0.29
N LEU A 271 -24.85 -0.17 -0.05
CA LEU A 271 -23.71 -0.62 -0.84
C LEU A 271 -24.11 -0.69 -2.32
N ILE A 272 -23.40 0.06 -3.17
CA ILE A 272 -23.63 0.11 -4.62
C ILE A 272 -22.47 -0.63 -5.31
N LEU A 273 -22.77 -1.69 -6.02
CA LEU A 273 -21.76 -2.49 -6.73
C LEU A 273 -22.15 -2.74 -8.19
N ARG A 274 -21.13 -2.76 -9.06
CA ARG A 274 -21.32 -2.99 -10.51
C ARG A 274 -21.52 -4.46 -10.86
N ASP A 275 -21.02 -5.35 -10.02
CA ASP A 275 -21.20 -6.80 -10.19
C ASP A 275 -22.59 -7.24 -9.71
N THR A 276 -22.96 -8.46 -10.01
CA THR A 276 -24.20 -9.12 -9.57
C THR A 276 -24.21 -9.43 -8.08
N ALA A 277 -23.04 -9.63 -7.47
CA ALA A 277 -22.87 -9.99 -6.05
C ALA A 277 -21.48 -9.64 -5.53
N LEU A 278 -21.30 -9.66 -4.21
CA LEU A 278 -19.98 -9.77 -3.60
C LEU A 278 -19.43 -11.19 -3.87
N ARG A 279 -18.16 -11.26 -4.30
CA ARG A 279 -17.49 -12.52 -4.62
C ARG A 279 -16.41 -12.84 -3.61
N PRO A 280 -16.26 -14.10 -3.19
CA PRO A 280 -15.20 -14.48 -2.28
C PRO A 280 -13.82 -14.35 -2.94
N SER A 281 -12.80 -13.99 -2.15
CA SER A 281 -11.41 -14.16 -2.55
C SER A 281 -11.07 -15.65 -2.60
N ASP A 282 -10.20 -16.02 -3.55
CA ASP A 282 -9.67 -17.39 -3.60
C ASP A 282 -8.27 -17.37 -2.97
N ASP A 283 -8.20 -17.83 -1.73
CA ASP A 283 -6.97 -18.00 -0.94
C ASP A 283 -6.61 -19.46 -0.74
N SER A 284 -7.12 -20.34 -1.62
CA SER A 284 -6.74 -21.76 -1.64
C SER A 284 -5.22 -21.92 -1.82
N PRO A 285 -4.61 -22.98 -1.27
CA PRO A 285 -3.15 -23.14 -1.27
C PRO A 285 -2.50 -23.03 -2.66
N PHE A 286 -3.06 -23.67 -3.68
CA PHE A 286 -2.50 -23.62 -5.04
C PHE A 286 -2.66 -22.27 -5.71
N VAL A 287 -3.78 -21.57 -5.50
CA VAL A 287 -3.98 -20.22 -6.03
C VAL A 287 -3.06 -19.22 -5.33
N ASN A 288 -2.82 -19.40 -4.02
CA ASN A 288 -1.90 -18.54 -3.27
C ASN A 288 -0.44 -18.60 -3.76
N GLU A 289 -0.03 -19.65 -4.50
CA GLU A 289 1.30 -19.74 -5.09
C GLU A 289 1.60 -18.61 -6.09
N ILE A 290 0.57 -18.03 -6.73
CA ILE A 290 0.76 -16.88 -7.65
C ILE A 290 1.33 -15.63 -6.92
N PHE A 291 1.21 -15.58 -5.60
CA PHE A 291 1.70 -14.48 -4.77
C PHE A 291 3.04 -14.81 -4.08
N ASN A 292 3.65 -15.93 -4.39
CA ASN A 292 4.97 -16.29 -3.89
C ASN A 292 6.07 -15.56 -4.66
N PRO A 293 7.20 -15.20 -4.00
CA PRO A 293 8.32 -14.55 -4.66
C PRO A 293 8.87 -15.35 -5.86
N GLU A 294 8.91 -16.68 -5.77
CA GLU A 294 9.41 -17.57 -6.83
C GLU A 294 8.56 -17.51 -8.10
N HIS A 295 7.28 -17.13 -7.99
CA HIS A 295 6.39 -16.97 -9.13
C HIS A 295 6.83 -15.84 -10.06
N VAL A 296 7.46 -14.79 -9.49
CA VAL A 296 7.91 -13.62 -10.25
C VAL A 296 8.85 -13.98 -11.38
N GLU A 297 9.80 -14.91 -11.14
CA GLU A 297 10.77 -15.35 -12.17
C GLU A 297 10.05 -16.01 -13.35
N LYS A 298 9.19 -16.99 -13.07
CA LYS A 298 8.40 -17.70 -14.08
C LYS A 298 7.50 -16.76 -14.86
N PHE A 299 6.88 -15.80 -14.18
CA PHE A 299 5.98 -14.84 -14.80
C PHE A 299 6.74 -13.86 -15.70
N PHE A 300 7.88 -13.34 -15.25
CA PHE A 300 8.70 -12.38 -16.00
C PHE A 300 9.20 -12.95 -17.33
N GLN A 301 9.54 -14.23 -17.37
CA GLN A 301 10.02 -14.94 -18.57
C GLN A 301 8.95 -15.15 -19.64
N LEU A 302 7.65 -15.02 -19.31
CA LEU A 302 6.57 -15.19 -20.28
C LEU A 302 6.58 -14.08 -21.33
N PRO A 303 6.14 -14.38 -22.57
CA PRO A 303 5.83 -13.36 -23.57
C PRO A 303 4.80 -12.34 -23.04
N GLN A 304 4.88 -11.10 -23.54
CA GLN A 304 4.01 -10.02 -23.07
C GLN A 304 2.51 -10.35 -23.17
N GLU A 305 2.10 -11.00 -24.27
CA GLU A 305 0.70 -11.38 -24.48
C GLU A 305 0.22 -12.41 -23.45
N GLU A 306 1.07 -13.39 -23.14
CA GLU A 306 0.77 -14.40 -22.12
C GLU A 306 0.70 -13.77 -20.72
N ARG A 307 1.59 -12.82 -20.40
CA ARG A 307 1.52 -12.06 -19.13
C ARG A 307 0.18 -11.33 -19.01
N HIS A 308 -0.26 -10.64 -20.07
CA HIS A 308 -1.54 -9.93 -20.08
C HIS A 308 -2.72 -10.87 -19.90
N ALA A 309 -2.74 -12.00 -20.62
CA ALA A 309 -3.79 -13.01 -20.49
C ALA A 309 -3.84 -13.61 -19.07
N ARG A 310 -2.67 -13.92 -18.51
CA ARG A 310 -2.55 -14.46 -17.16
C ARG A 310 -3.02 -13.46 -16.10
N ILE A 311 -2.59 -12.21 -16.16
CA ILE A 311 -3.09 -11.15 -15.26
C ILE A 311 -4.61 -11.03 -15.35
N ALA A 312 -5.18 -11.01 -16.55
CA ALA A 312 -6.63 -10.90 -16.73
C ALA A 312 -7.39 -12.04 -16.06
N LYS A 313 -6.87 -13.28 -16.16
CA LYS A 313 -7.42 -14.45 -15.51
C LYS A 313 -7.25 -14.42 -13.98
N GLU A 314 -6.05 -14.12 -13.51
CA GLU A 314 -5.68 -14.18 -12.09
C GLU A 314 -6.21 -13.00 -11.26
N LYS A 315 -6.57 -11.89 -11.90
CA LYS A 315 -7.17 -10.73 -11.20
C LYS A 315 -8.40 -11.08 -10.39
N ALA A 316 -9.18 -12.04 -10.83
CA ALA A 316 -10.39 -12.48 -10.12
C ALA A 316 -10.10 -13.13 -8.75
N THR A 317 -8.85 -13.42 -8.41
CA THR A 317 -8.48 -14.03 -7.13
C THR A 317 -8.35 -13.01 -6.00
N ASN A 318 -7.95 -11.76 -6.30
CA ASN A 318 -7.69 -10.73 -5.28
C ASN A 318 -8.22 -9.33 -5.62
N TYR A 319 -8.69 -9.08 -6.84
CA TYR A 319 -9.30 -7.79 -7.23
C TYR A 319 -10.83 -7.88 -7.21
N SER A 320 -11.49 -6.91 -6.57
CA SER A 320 -12.95 -6.84 -6.44
C SER A 320 -13.56 -8.07 -5.74
N VAL A 321 -12.82 -8.68 -4.84
CA VAL A 321 -13.23 -9.83 -4.03
C VAL A 321 -13.18 -9.51 -2.54
N VAL A 322 -13.83 -10.33 -1.74
CA VAL A 322 -14.01 -10.12 -0.29
C VAL A 322 -13.74 -11.45 0.42
N ARG A 323 -13.16 -11.42 1.60
CA ARG A 323 -13.00 -12.62 2.43
C ARG A 323 -14.36 -13.25 2.72
N LEU A 324 -14.40 -14.59 2.64
CA LEU A 324 -15.65 -15.36 2.78
C LEU A 324 -16.34 -15.06 4.11
N GLU A 325 -15.59 -15.01 5.21
CA GLU A 325 -16.14 -14.77 6.54
C GLU A 325 -16.87 -13.42 6.63
N LEU A 326 -16.30 -12.38 5.98
CA LEU A 326 -16.95 -11.06 5.95
C LEU A 326 -18.22 -11.07 5.09
N ILE A 327 -18.22 -11.81 3.98
CA ILE A 327 -19.43 -12.01 3.16
C ILE A 327 -20.53 -12.66 4.00
N GLU A 328 -20.19 -13.72 4.76
CA GLU A 328 -21.13 -14.43 5.61
C GLU A 328 -21.69 -13.53 6.72
N GLU A 329 -20.86 -12.72 7.38
CA GLU A 329 -21.29 -11.73 8.38
C GLU A 329 -22.26 -10.70 7.79
N ILE A 330 -21.93 -10.14 6.61
CA ILE A 330 -22.79 -9.20 5.91
C ILE A 330 -24.10 -9.89 5.51
N TYR A 331 -24.04 -11.09 4.95
CA TYR A 331 -25.22 -11.83 4.51
C TYR A 331 -26.15 -12.14 5.69
N ASN A 332 -25.60 -12.57 6.82
CA ASN A 332 -26.39 -12.82 8.04
C ASN A 332 -27.13 -11.55 8.50
N THR A 333 -26.49 -10.39 8.50
CA THR A 333 -27.14 -9.12 8.84
C THR A 333 -28.30 -8.81 7.88
N MET A 334 -28.06 -8.98 6.57
CA MET A 334 -29.10 -8.75 5.55
C MET A 334 -30.28 -9.73 5.71
N TYR A 335 -29.99 -11.00 6.00
CA TYR A 335 -31.00 -12.03 6.24
C TYR A 335 -31.86 -11.73 7.49
N LEU A 336 -31.23 -11.33 8.58
CA LEU A 336 -31.97 -10.98 9.81
C LEU A 336 -32.88 -9.77 9.63
N GLN A 337 -32.52 -8.81 8.81
CA GLN A 337 -33.44 -7.71 8.44
C GLN A 337 -34.68 -8.24 7.70
N ARG A 338 -34.49 -9.16 6.75
CA ARG A 338 -35.59 -9.79 5.98
C ARG A 338 -36.52 -10.58 6.89
N VAL A 339 -35.98 -11.26 7.91
CA VAL A 339 -36.81 -11.96 8.91
C VAL A 339 -37.62 -10.98 9.73
N LYS A 340 -37.06 -9.84 10.12
CA LYS A 340 -37.77 -8.83 10.94
C LYS A 340 -38.82 -8.05 10.13
N ASN A 341 -38.55 -7.77 8.88
CA ASN A 341 -39.44 -7.03 8.01
C ASN A 341 -39.26 -7.49 6.53
N PRO A 342 -40.31 -8.06 5.91
CA PRO A 342 -40.25 -8.50 4.52
C PRO A 342 -40.21 -7.35 3.50
N ASP A 343 -40.58 -6.12 3.91
CA ASP A 343 -40.54 -4.94 3.04
C ASP A 343 -39.12 -4.36 2.98
N GLU A 344 -38.44 -4.54 1.84
CA GLU A 344 -37.08 -4.04 1.62
C GLU A 344 -36.96 -2.50 1.72
N ALA A 345 -38.02 -1.75 1.44
CA ALA A 345 -38.02 -0.30 1.59
C ALA A 345 -37.81 0.16 3.03
N GLN A 346 -38.12 -0.69 4.00
CA GLN A 346 -37.94 -0.44 5.42
C GLN A 346 -36.58 -0.88 5.97
N TRP A 347 -35.75 -1.56 5.17
CA TRP A 347 -34.47 -2.06 5.64
C TRP A 347 -33.48 -0.90 5.91
N GLN A 348 -32.74 -1.09 6.98
CA GLN A 348 -31.71 -0.14 7.39
C GLN A 348 -30.46 -0.24 6.49
N HIS A 349 -30.15 -1.45 6.03
CA HIS A 349 -28.98 -1.73 5.21
C HIS A 349 -29.43 -2.35 3.88
N ARG A 350 -28.93 -1.79 2.76
CA ARG A 350 -29.30 -2.25 1.42
C ARG A 350 -28.06 -2.52 0.57
N ILE A 351 -28.16 -3.48 -0.34
CA ILE A 351 -27.15 -3.75 -1.37
C ILE A 351 -27.84 -3.59 -2.72
N LEU A 352 -27.27 -2.74 -3.58
CA LEU A 352 -27.73 -2.48 -4.93
C LEU A 352 -26.76 -3.08 -5.96
N PRO A 353 -26.96 -4.34 -6.37
CA PRO A 353 -26.13 -4.99 -7.36
C PRO A 353 -26.44 -4.44 -8.77
N GLU A 354 -25.49 -4.62 -9.70
CA GLU A 354 -25.59 -4.20 -11.08
C GLU A 354 -25.92 -2.69 -11.22
N ARG A 355 -25.37 -1.87 -10.31
CA ARG A 355 -25.61 -0.42 -10.26
C ARG A 355 -24.30 0.37 -10.26
N LYS A 356 -24.34 1.56 -10.82
CA LYS A 356 -23.27 2.55 -10.76
C LYS A 356 -23.82 3.94 -10.49
N VAL A 357 -23.01 4.78 -9.86
CA VAL A 357 -23.32 6.20 -9.71
C VAL A 357 -23.17 6.87 -11.08
N ALA A 358 -24.23 7.50 -11.57
CA ALA A 358 -24.25 8.21 -12.84
C ALA A 358 -23.81 9.66 -12.68
N ARG A 359 -24.35 10.35 -11.67
CA ARG A 359 -24.00 11.72 -11.31
C ARG A 359 -24.32 11.99 -9.85
N ILE A 360 -23.71 13.03 -9.31
CA ILE A 360 -23.95 13.52 -7.96
C ILE A 360 -24.38 14.97 -8.07
N GLU A 361 -25.55 15.29 -7.50
CA GLU A 361 -26.03 16.66 -7.36
C GLU A 361 -25.66 17.19 -5.98
N HIS A 362 -25.02 18.33 -5.99
CA HIS A 362 -24.46 18.96 -4.81
C HIS A 362 -24.81 20.44 -4.80
N HIS A 363 -25.93 20.79 -4.17
CA HIS A 363 -26.44 22.15 -4.23
C HIS A 363 -26.18 23.00 -2.98
N ASN A 364 -26.09 22.37 -1.79
CA ASN A 364 -25.88 23.10 -0.54
C ASN A 364 -25.27 22.17 0.53
N PRO A 365 -24.17 22.55 1.19
CA PRO A 365 -23.59 21.78 2.29
C PRO A 365 -24.56 21.48 3.45
N ALA A 366 -25.62 22.30 3.63
CA ALA A 366 -26.64 22.10 4.66
C ALA A 366 -27.67 21.01 4.30
N HIS A 367 -27.68 20.51 3.07
CA HIS A 367 -28.61 19.48 2.60
C HIS A 367 -27.89 18.20 2.22
N ARG A 368 -28.59 17.07 2.25
CA ARG A 368 -28.11 15.78 1.75
C ARG A 368 -27.75 15.88 0.26
N MET A 369 -26.71 15.16 -0.12
CA MET A 369 -26.33 15.00 -1.53
C MET A 369 -27.31 14.07 -2.21
N ARG A 370 -27.66 14.33 -3.48
CA ARG A 370 -28.45 13.43 -4.31
C ARG A 370 -27.54 12.64 -5.24
N ILE A 371 -27.56 11.33 -5.09
CA ILE A 371 -26.80 10.41 -5.93
C ILE A 371 -27.76 9.74 -6.90
N HIS A 372 -27.56 9.98 -8.20
CA HIS A 372 -28.30 9.31 -9.25
C HIS A 372 -27.63 7.97 -9.57
N VAL A 373 -28.37 6.90 -9.36
CA VAL A 373 -27.91 5.52 -9.57
C VAL A 373 -28.59 4.94 -10.81
N LYS A 374 -27.78 4.33 -11.69
CA LYS A 374 -28.26 3.68 -12.91
C LYS A 374 -27.76 2.24 -13.03
N SER A 375 -28.31 1.48 -13.98
CA SER A 375 -27.80 0.17 -14.33
C SER A 375 -26.32 0.23 -14.72
N ALA A 376 -25.54 -0.75 -14.29
CA ALA A 376 -24.14 -0.87 -14.67
C ALA A 376 -23.98 -1.30 -16.15
N LYS A 377 -24.98 -2.00 -16.70
CA LYS A 377 -24.98 -2.58 -18.05
C LYS A 377 -25.47 -1.59 -19.13
N ASP A 378 -26.29 -0.61 -18.73
CA ASP A 378 -26.93 0.31 -19.68
C ASP A 378 -26.41 1.73 -19.47
N ASP A 379 -25.64 2.25 -20.43
CA ASP A 379 -25.12 3.61 -20.40
C ASP A 379 -26.16 4.66 -20.83
N ALA A 380 -27.18 4.27 -21.58
CA ALA A 380 -28.22 5.16 -22.05
C ALA A 380 -29.36 5.40 -21.03
N ALA A 381 -29.48 4.55 -20.01
CA ALA A 381 -30.50 4.73 -18.98
C ALA A 381 -30.16 5.92 -18.08
N ASP A 382 -31.02 6.94 -18.09
CA ASP A 382 -31.00 7.97 -17.03
C ASP A 382 -31.20 7.32 -15.67
N GLY A 383 -30.43 7.80 -14.68
CA GLY A 383 -30.47 7.28 -13.31
C GLY A 383 -31.88 7.37 -12.72
N LYS A 384 -32.60 6.24 -12.76
CA LYS A 384 -34.02 6.20 -12.31
C LYS A 384 -34.15 6.17 -10.79
N GLU A 385 -33.08 5.81 -10.07
CA GLU A 385 -33.08 5.78 -8.61
C GLU A 385 -32.23 6.92 -8.07
N VAL A 386 -32.78 7.71 -7.16
CA VAL A 386 -32.09 8.82 -6.49
C VAL A 386 -31.96 8.50 -5.01
N LEU A 387 -30.73 8.52 -4.52
CA LEU A 387 -30.43 8.34 -3.10
C LEU A 387 -30.04 9.69 -2.51
N GLU A 388 -30.66 10.07 -1.41
CA GLU A 388 -30.23 11.21 -0.59
C GLU A 388 -29.30 10.74 0.51
N VAL A 389 -28.03 11.20 0.48
CA VAL A 389 -26.99 10.74 1.40
C VAL A 389 -26.26 11.87 2.09
N ASP A 390 -25.84 11.61 3.33
CA ASP A 390 -25.02 12.50 4.14
C ASP A 390 -23.54 12.35 3.83
N ALA A 391 -23.11 11.13 3.43
CA ALA A 391 -21.72 10.84 3.03
C ALA A 391 -21.67 9.72 1.98
N LEU A 392 -20.63 9.76 1.12
CA LEU A 392 -20.35 8.78 0.08
C LEU A 392 -18.91 8.26 0.22
N MET A 393 -18.78 6.95 0.49
CA MET A 393 -17.50 6.27 0.50
C MET A 393 -17.22 5.66 -0.88
N VAL A 394 -16.08 5.98 -1.47
CA VAL A 394 -15.69 5.53 -2.81
C VAL A 394 -14.55 4.51 -2.67
N ALA A 395 -14.86 3.23 -2.80
CA ALA A 395 -13.91 2.12 -2.67
C ALA A 395 -13.59 1.51 -4.05
N THR A 396 -13.08 2.36 -4.96
CA THR A 396 -12.80 2.02 -6.36
C THR A 396 -11.34 1.66 -6.65
N GLY A 397 -10.56 1.42 -5.59
CA GLY A 397 -9.17 0.98 -5.67
C GLY A 397 -8.18 2.09 -6.01
N TYR A 398 -7.01 1.70 -6.54
CA TYR A 398 -5.87 2.59 -6.74
C TYR A 398 -5.34 2.52 -8.17
N GLN A 399 -4.74 3.62 -8.64
CA GLN A 399 -3.90 3.69 -9.83
C GLN A 399 -2.43 3.67 -9.41
N ARG A 400 -1.56 3.07 -10.26
CA ARG A 400 -0.14 2.88 -9.94
C ARG A 400 0.75 3.39 -11.08
N ASP A 401 0.44 4.59 -11.57
CA ASP A 401 1.07 5.24 -12.73
C ASP A 401 1.75 6.58 -12.39
N ALA A 402 1.76 6.98 -11.11
CA ALA A 402 2.34 8.25 -10.67
C ALA A 402 3.84 8.38 -11.02
N HIS A 403 4.56 7.26 -11.19
CA HIS A 403 5.95 7.26 -11.64
C HIS A 403 6.13 7.84 -13.06
N GLU A 404 5.11 7.74 -13.93
CA GLU A 404 5.17 8.29 -15.29
C GLU A 404 5.34 9.83 -15.27
N GLN A 405 4.59 10.50 -14.40
CA GLN A 405 4.71 11.95 -14.23
C GLN A 405 5.99 12.33 -13.50
N LEU A 406 6.35 11.60 -12.44
CA LEU A 406 7.56 11.86 -11.67
C LEU A 406 8.83 11.78 -12.51
N LEU A 407 8.88 10.86 -13.46
CA LEU A 407 10.03 10.59 -14.32
C LEU A 407 9.94 11.27 -15.69
N GLU A 408 9.04 12.24 -15.89
CA GLU A 408 8.84 12.93 -17.16
C GLU A 408 10.13 13.56 -17.69
N GLN A 409 10.93 14.21 -16.82
CA GLN A 409 12.15 14.94 -17.21
C GLN A 409 13.31 14.02 -17.60
N VAL A 410 13.25 12.75 -17.19
CA VAL A 410 14.27 11.73 -17.54
C VAL A 410 13.81 10.79 -18.66
N ARG A 411 12.63 11.03 -19.24
CA ARG A 411 12.04 10.20 -20.30
C ARG A 411 12.93 10.11 -21.56
N SER A 412 13.66 11.17 -21.87
CA SER A 412 14.62 11.21 -23.00
C SER A 412 15.86 10.32 -22.80
N LEU A 413 16.08 9.82 -21.60
CA LEU A 413 17.18 8.90 -21.27
C LEU A 413 16.82 7.42 -21.52
N ARG A 414 15.58 7.12 -21.91
CA ARG A 414 15.20 5.76 -22.30
C ARG A 414 15.87 5.37 -23.62
N PRO A 415 16.06 4.06 -23.87
CA PRO A 415 16.50 3.57 -25.17
C PRO A 415 15.56 4.02 -26.29
N ALA A 416 16.11 4.21 -27.47
CA ALA A 416 15.33 4.61 -28.65
C ALA A 416 14.18 3.62 -28.93
N GLY A 417 12.99 4.15 -29.24
CA GLY A 417 11.80 3.35 -29.54
C GLY A 417 11.00 2.87 -28.31
N GLN A 418 11.50 3.03 -27.09
CA GLN A 418 10.71 2.71 -25.89
C GLN A 418 9.76 3.84 -25.52
N THR A 419 8.45 3.52 -25.44
CA THR A 419 7.39 4.50 -25.10
C THR A 419 6.98 4.46 -23.64
N ALA A 420 7.27 3.37 -22.91
CA ALA A 420 6.92 3.18 -21.50
C ALA A 420 8.16 2.81 -20.67
N TRP A 421 8.08 2.99 -19.35
CA TRP A 421 9.06 2.47 -18.43
C TRP A 421 8.89 0.95 -18.30
N ALA A 422 9.89 0.20 -18.69
CA ALA A 422 9.91 -1.26 -18.60
C ALA A 422 11.10 -1.68 -17.73
N PRO A 423 10.87 -2.07 -16.48
CA PRO A 423 11.92 -2.58 -15.63
C PRO A 423 12.36 -3.97 -16.09
N GLY A 424 13.68 -4.23 -15.98
CA GLY A 424 14.24 -5.56 -16.05
C GLY A 424 13.79 -6.43 -14.87
N ARG A 425 14.18 -7.70 -14.88
CA ARG A 425 13.82 -8.64 -13.80
C ARG A 425 14.27 -8.14 -12.42
N ASP A 426 15.34 -7.40 -12.37
CA ASP A 426 15.96 -6.78 -11.18
C ASP A 426 15.31 -5.44 -10.78
N TYR A 427 14.18 -5.10 -11.37
CA TYR A 427 13.42 -3.84 -11.17
C TYR A 427 14.11 -2.57 -11.71
N ARG A 428 15.35 -2.65 -12.25
CA ARG A 428 16.03 -1.53 -12.87
C ARG A 428 15.39 -1.22 -14.23
N VAL A 429 15.07 0.06 -14.49
CA VAL A 429 14.57 0.47 -15.81
C VAL A 429 15.73 0.55 -16.81
N ALA A 430 15.43 0.20 -18.06
CA ALA A 430 16.39 0.35 -19.12
C ALA A 430 16.63 1.84 -19.41
N LEU A 431 17.91 2.25 -19.39
CA LEU A 431 18.37 3.57 -19.80
C LEU A 431 19.38 3.43 -20.93
N ASP A 432 19.47 4.46 -21.80
CA ASP A 432 20.39 4.49 -22.92
C ASP A 432 21.84 4.64 -22.41
N GLY A 433 22.63 3.59 -22.58
CA GLY A 433 24.03 3.54 -22.11
C GLY A 433 24.95 4.59 -22.77
N ALA A 434 24.56 5.18 -23.90
CA ALA A 434 25.27 6.31 -24.48
C ALA A 434 24.96 7.65 -23.78
N LYS A 435 23.90 7.69 -22.97
CA LYS A 435 23.43 8.91 -22.29
C LYS A 435 23.59 8.84 -20.77
N VAL A 436 23.63 7.64 -20.20
CA VAL A 436 23.61 7.42 -18.73
C VAL A 436 24.72 6.44 -18.35
N SER A 437 25.52 6.83 -17.36
CA SER A 437 26.58 6.01 -16.79
C SER A 437 26.06 4.71 -16.20
N ALA A 438 26.85 3.65 -16.24
CA ALA A 438 26.52 2.36 -15.61
C ALA A 438 26.30 2.50 -14.08
N HIS A 439 26.94 3.49 -13.44
CA HIS A 439 26.82 3.76 -12.00
C HIS A 439 25.53 4.48 -11.62
N ALA A 440 24.81 5.07 -12.60
CA ALA A 440 23.52 5.72 -12.38
C ALA A 440 22.38 4.80 -12.81
N GLY A 441 21.26 4.84 -12.08
CA GLY A 441 20.12 3.99 -12.40
C GLY A 441 18.84 4.38 -11.67
N ILE A 442 17.71 3.92 -12.22
CA ILE A 442 16.37 4.09 -11.63
C ILE A 442 15.74 2.72 -11.50
N TRP A 443 15.11 2.45 -10.36
CA TRP A 443 14.36 1.22 -10.06
C TRP A 443 12.92 1.56 -9.76
N LEU A 444 12.01 0.71 -10.20
CA LEU A 444 10.58 0.85 -9.93
C LEU A 444 10.08 -0.31 -9.08
N GLN A 445 9.23 -0.04 -8.10
CA GLN A 445 8.54 -1.09 -7.34
C GLN A 445 7.10 -0.72 -6.98
N GLY A 446 6.23 -1.75 -6.96
CA GLY A 446 4.81 -1.58 -6.66
C GLY A 446 3.96 -1.04 -7.82
N CYS A 447 4.55 -0.85 -9.00
CA CYS A 447 3.88 -0.42 -10.24
C CYS A 447 4.17 -1.36 -11.43
N ASN A 448 4.81 -2.50 -11.19
CA ASN A 448 5.34 -3.41 -12.22
C ASN A 448 4.46 -4.64 -12.46
N GLU A 449 3.18 -4.61 -12.11
CA GLU A 449 2.25 -5.75 -12.26
C GLU A 449 2.31 -6.39 -13.65
N LYS A 450 2.46 -5.57 -14.71
CA LYS A 450 2.52 -6.03 -16.11
C LYS A 450 3.75 -6.88 -16.44
N THR A 451 4.84 -6.73 -15.68
CA THR A 451 6.11 -7.41 -15.88
C THR A 451 6.42 -8.44 -14.80
N HIS A 452 6.07 -8.17 -13.55
CA HIS A 452 6.40 -8.97 -12.38
C HIS A 452 5.21 -9.72 -11.76
N GLY A 453 4.00 -9.60 -12.34
CA GLY A 453 2.79 -10.27 -11.87
C GLY A 453 2.06 -9.53 -10.74
N LEU A 454 0.92 -10.09 -10.33
CA LEU A 454 0.00 -9.46 -9.37
C LEU A 454 0.63 -9.19 -8.00
N SER A 455 1.63 -9.98 -7.60
CA SER A 455 2.32 -9.85 -6.32
C SER A 455 3.17 -8.58 -6.22
N ASP A 456 3.53 -7.92 -7.33
CA ASP A 456 4.37 -6.72 -7.30
C ASP A 456 3.77 -5.58 -6.46
N SER A 457 2.45 -5.48 -6.40
CA SER A 457 1.76 -4.45 -5.62
C SER A 457 1.42 -4.88 -4.18
N LEU A 458 1.79 -6.09 -3.77
CA LEU A 458 1.41 -6.71 -2.50
C LEU A 458 2.57 -6.80 -1.50
N LEU A 459 2.24 -7.04 -0.23
CA LEU A 459 3.22 -7.19 0.85
C LEU A 459 3.96 -8.53 0.79
N SER A 460 3.35 -9.57 0.22
CA SER A 460 3.82 -10.96 0.29
C SER A 460 5.23 -11.19 -0.25
N ILE A 461 5.71 -10.35 -1.17
CA ILE A 461 7.04 -10.49 -1.78
C ILE A 461 8.08 -9.50 -1.24
N LEU A 462 7.69 -8.59 -0.33
CA LEU A 462 8.53 -7.42 0.02
C LEU A 462 9.87 -7.80 0.62
N ALA A 463 9.92 -8.82 1.48
CA ALA A 463 11.17 -9.28 2.09
C ALA A 463 12.19 -9.69 1.02
N VAL A 464 11.77 -10.53 0.06
CA VAL A 464 12.62 -11.03 -1.02
C VAL A 464 12.94 -9.92 -2.02
N ARG A 465 11.91 -9.18 -2.49
CA ARG A 465 12.10 -8.05 -3.42
C ARG A 465 13.03 -6.98 -2.87
N GLY A 466 12.93 -6.64 -1.58
CA GLY A 466 13.84 -5.70 -0.94
C GLY A 466 15.29 -6.15 -1.06
N GLY A 467 15.56 -7.45 -0.85
CA GLY A 467 16.88 -8.05 -1.07
C GLY A 467 17.32 -8.04 -2.53
N GLU A 468 16.43 -8.37 -3.47
CA GLU A 468 16.72 -8.35 -4.91
C GLU A 468 17.10 -6.93 -5.38
N ILE A 469 16.37 -5.90 -4.93
CA ILE A 469 16.68 -4.51 -5.26
C ILE A 469 18.03 -4.11 -4.63
N VAL A 470 18.29 -4.44 -3.38
CA VAL A 470 19.59 -4.16 -2.73
C VAL A 470 20.73 -4.83 -3.49
N SER A 471 20.56 -6.07 -3.93
CA SER A 471 21.54 -6.78 -4.75
C SER A 471 21.74 -6.14 -6.12
N SER A 472 20.68 -5.67 -6.78
CA SER A 472 20.76 -4.95 -8.07
C SER A 472 21.43 -3.59 -7.91
N VAL A 473 21.15 -2.87 -6.83
CA VAL A 473 21.70 -1.53 -6.56
C VAL A 473 23.16 -1.59 -6.13
N PHE A 474 23.56 -2.54 -5.29
CA PHE A 474 24.86 -2.60 -4.61
C PHE A 474 25.61 -3.92 -4.83
N GLY A 475 25.23 -4.72 -5.82
CA GLY A 475 25.77 -6.07 -5.99
C GLY A 475 27.27 -6.13 -6.18
N GLU A 476 27.88 -5.12 -6.82
CA GLU A 476 29.33 -5.02 -6.96
C GLU A 476 30.01 -4.74 -5.63
N GLU A 477 29.42 -3.85 -4.81
CA GLU A 477 29.96 -3.47 -3.50
C GLU A 477 29.71 -4.54 -2.42
N LEU A 478 28.68 -5.38 -2.62
CA LEU A 478 28.30 -6.48 -1.73
C LEU A 478 28.83 -7.86 -2.20
N SER A 479 29.62 -7.89 -3.30
CA SER A 479 30.03 -9.12 -3.99
C SER A 479 30.97 -10.04 -3.18
N GLY A 480 30.47 -10.69 -2.27
CA GLY A 480 31.04 -11.73 -1.38
C GLY A 480 30.00 -12.28 -0.43
N GLN A 481 28.88 -11.59 -0.28
CA GLN A 481 27.94 -11.87 0.80
C GLN A 481 26.50 -12.25 0.35
N LEU A 482 25.94 -11.57 -0.67
CA LEU A 482 24.54 -11.77 -1.06
C LEU A 482 24.34 -12.74 -2.25
N VAL A 483 25.35 -12.86 -3.12
CA VAL A 483 25.23 -13.65 -4.36
C VAL A 483 25.17 -15.16 -4.11
N GLN A 484 25.76 -15.66 -3.02
CA GLN A 484 25.71 -17.09 -2.69
C GLN A 484 24.34 -17.54 -2.18
N ASP A 485 23.62 -16.70 -1.42
CA ASP A 485 22.33 -17.08 -0.81
C ASP A 485 21.18 -17.10 -1.85
N THR A 486 21.21 -16.21 -2.83
CA THR A 486 20.16 -16.15 -3.86
C THR A 486 20.26 -17.29 -4.87
N ARG A 487 21.49 -17.75 -5.20
CA ARG A 487 21.70 -18.89 -6.11
C ARG A 487 21.34 -20.24 -5.49
N LEU A 488 21.59 -20.43 -4.21
CA LEU A 488 21.22 -21.67 -3.51
C LEU A 488 19.70 -21.88 -3.42
N ARG A 489 18.92 -20.78 -3.39
CA ARG A 489 17.45 -20.84 -3.30
C ARG A 489 16.77 -20.99 -4.66
N ALA A 490 17.44 -20.64 -5.75
CA ALA A 490 16.92 -20.91 -7.10
C ALA A 490 17.10 -22.38 -7.54
N MET A 491 17.80 -23.18 -6.74
CA MET A 491 18.08 -24.59 -7.01
C MET A 491 17.29 -25.56 -6.09
N LEU A 492 16.56 -25.04 -5.11
CA LEU A 492 15.57 -25.77 -4.28
C LEU A 492 14.14 -25.43 -4.74
#